data_7c785479ad2633e2196bdd47f5786301
#
_entry.id   7c785479ad2633e2196bdd47f5786301
#
_cell.length_a   1.000
_cell.length_b   1.000
_cell.length_c   1.000
_cell.angle_alpha   90.00
_cell.angle_beta   90.00
_cell.angle_gamma   90.00
#
_symmetry.space_group_name_H-M   'P 1'
#
loop_
_entity.id
_entity.type
_entity.pdbx_description
1 polymer ?
#
loop_
_entity_poly.entity_id
_entity_poly.type
_entity_poly.pdbx_seq_one_letter_code
_entity_poly.pdbx_strand_id
1 'polypeptide(L)'
;MEYNEICGKRQLEFMKQFDYIREAGTDGEEKAALEIQRELKSFGVDSRLEEFEIDTWRILKAEFTVTEPFEKTYTVAGYGRCGSTPADGIEAPFLYAENGDDINLSQAKGKIVLVNNPVNKDMYKKLVHAGAAAFLSITGTPIDEGPDRLLYTRGVPKMEETPIQGLVIHHRDAMELVEAGACRARLTLLQEPEKAVSRNVIARIQGTEVPDEILTLTAHYDSVPQGPGAYDNMAACAIILELCRYFKAHTPRRTLEFIWFGAEEKGLLGSRNYTEVHKEELKQHCFNMNVDLAGQLVGGTVIGVTGDPSICSMIEYMAHEIGIGMVTRNAIWGSDSNTFAWNGVPAMTLNRDGFGMHTRHDIVDYISPWSLERSARLLGHIAESFGNIPVIPFKREIPETFMKELDRYFGR
;
A
#
# COMPACT_ATOMS: atom_id res chain seq x y z
N MET A 1 6.29 16.97 24.82
CA MET A 1 6.13 15.50 24.84
C MET A 1 7.05 14.87 25.88
N GLU A 2 6.53 13.98 26.72
CA GLU A 2 7.36 13.21 27.67
C GLU A 2 7.89 11.95 27.00
N TYR A 3 9.02 12.06 26.33
CA TYR A 3 9.59 11.01 25.47
C TYR A 3 9.84 9.67 26.17
N ASN A 4 10.00 9.67 27.49
CA ASN A 4 10.22 8.44 28.26
C ASN A 4 8.98 7.53 28.31
N GLU A 5 7.80 8.03 27.98
CA GLU A 5 6.57 7.26 27.93
C GLU A 5 6.38 6.52 26.58
N ILE A 6 7.06 6.96 25.52
CA ILE A 6 7.06 6.28 24.23
C ILE A 6 8.02 5.09 24.30
N CYS A 7 7.50 3.90 24.09
CA CYS A 7 8.23 2.66 24.28
C CYS A 7 8.28 1.78 23.03
N GLY A 8 9.43 1.76 22.37
CA GLY A 8 9.65 0.93 21.19
C GLY A 8 9.58 -0.57 21.46
N LYS A 9 9.93 -1.02 22.66
CA LYS A 9 9.80 -2.44 23.03
C LYS A 9 8.33 -2.86 23.11
N ARG A 10 7.45 -2.02 23.66
CA ARG A 10 6.00 -2.29 23.72
C ARG A 10 5.42 -2.37 22.31
N GLN A 11 5.83 -1.48 21.41
CA GLN A 11 5.45 -1.50 20.00
C GLN A 11 5.87 -2.83 19.34
N LEU A 12 7.11 -3.27 19.54
CA LEU A 12 7.60 -4.53 18.99
C LEU A 12 6.85 -5.74 19.55
N GLU A 13 6.56 -5.77 20.84
CA GLU A 13 5.78 -6.87 21.45
C GLU A 13 4.35 -6.94 20.89
N PHE A 14 3.73 -5.79 20.62
CA PHE A 14 2.45 -5.74 19.92
C PHE A 14 2.57 -6.34 18.50
N MET A 15 3.58 -5.97 17.73
CA MET A 15 3.79 -6.47 16.38
C MET A 15 3.99 -7.98 16.27
N LYS A 16 4.60 -8.62 17.27
CA LYS A 16 4.82 -10.08 17.28
C LYS A 16 3.53 -10.90 17.20
N GLN A 17 2.38 -10.30 17.49
CA GLN A 17 1.08 -10.96 17.38
C GLN A 17 0.60 -11.07 15.92
N PHE A 18 1.27 -10.40 14.95
CA PHE A 18 0.84 -10.26 13.56
C PHE A 18 1.77 -10.94 12.55
N ASP A 19 2.55 -11.94 13.00
CA ASP A 19 3.43 -12.71 12.11
C ASP A 19 2.63 -13.71 11.25
N TYR A 20 1.68 -13.19 10.48
CA TYR A 20 0.84 -13.91 9.54
C TYR A 20 0.33 -12.98 8.44
N ILE A 21 -0.07 -13.55 7.30
CA ILE A 21 -0.61 -12.79 6.16
C ILE A 21 -1.97 -12.20 6.52
N ARG A 22 -2.15 -10.93 6.23
CA ARG A 22 -3.36 -10.12 6.51
C ARG A 22 -3.96 -9.56 5.22
N GLU A 23 -3.99 -10.39 4.17
CA GLU A 23 -4.51 -9.96 2.88
C GLU A 23 -5.95 -9.44 3.00
N ALA A 24 -6.23 -8.31 2.34
CA ALA A 24 -7.52 -7.64 2.38
C ALA A 24 -8.69 -8.56 1.98
N GLY A 25 -9.73 -8.57 2.81
CA GLY A 25 -10.93 -9.39 2.65
C GLY A 25 -10.79 -10.83 3.15
N THR A 26 -9.72 -11.16 3.88
CA THR A 26 -9.52 -12.51 4.46
C THR A 26 -9.72 -12.52 5.97
N ASP A 27 -9.85 -13.72 6.54
CA ASP A 27 -9.91 -13.92 8.00
C ASP A 27 -8.66 -13.38 8.71
N GLY A 28 -7.51 -13.35 8.02
CA GLY A 28 -6.27 -12.77 8.54
C GLY A 28 -6.38 -11.26 8.76
N GLU A 29 -6.97 -10.54 7.81
CA GLU A 29 -7.24 -9.11 7.95
C GLU A 29 -8.27 -8.84 9.08
N GLU A 30 -9.37 -9.60 9.13
CA GLU A 30 -10.38 -9.46 10.19
C GLU A 30 -9.79 -9.68 11.57
N LYS A 31 -9.00 -10.75 11.73
CA LYS A 31 -8.29 -11.04 12.98
C LYS A 31 -7.41 -9.86 13.40
N ALA A 32 -6.68 -9.26 12.47
CA ALA A 32 -5.81 -8.11 12.78
C ALA A 32 -6.61 -6.89 13.24
N ALA A 33 -7.72 -6.58 12.59
CA ALA A 33 -8.61 -5.49 13.02
C ALA A 33 -9.12 -5.69 14.45
N LEU A 34 -9.52 -6.91 14.79
CA LEU A 34 -10.00 -7.26 16.13
C LEU A 34 -8.89 -7.20 17.17
N GLU A 35 -7.64 -7.57 16.85
CA GLU A 35 -6.50 -7.44 17.75
C GLU A 35 -6.14 -5.97 18.03
N ILE A 36 -6.14 -5.11 17.00
CA ILE A 36 -5.94 -3.66 17.14
C ILE A 36 -7.04 -3.09 18.09
N GLN A 37 -8.29 -3.47 17.86
CA GLN A 37 -9.42 -3.03 18.67
C GLN A 37 -9.29 -3.49 20.14
N ARG A 38 -8.84 -4.73 20.36
CA ARG A 38 -8.60 -5.28 21.69
C ARG A 38 -7.50 -4.51 22.43
N GLU A 39 -6.41 -4.20 21.73
CA GLU A 39 -5.30 -3.44 22.31
C GLU A 39 -5.74 -2.02 22.70
N LEU A 40 -6.48 -1.31 21.83
CA LEU A 40 -7.07 0.00 22.14
C LEU A 40 -7.91 -0.04 23.41
N LYS A 41 -8.78 -1.05 23.52
CA LYS A 41 -9.63 -1.25 24.70
C LYS A 41 -8.83 -1.53 25.97
N SER A 42 -7.66 -2.20 25.86
CA SER A 42 -6.81 -2.54 27.02
C SER A 42 -6.32 -1.32 27.79
N PHE A 43 -6.19 -0.17 27.12
CA PHE A 43 -5.80 1.10 27.74
C PHE A 43 -6.93 2.16 27.72
N GLY A 44 -8.18 1.71 27.56
CA GLY A 44 -9.37 2.53 27.77
C GLY A 44 -9.69 3.49 26.64
N VAL A 45 -9.37 3.13 25.39
CA VAL A 45 -9.81 3.83 24.20
C VAL A 45 -10.84 2.98 23.47
N ASP A 46 -12.02 3.54 23.26
CA ASP A 46 -13.06 2.92 22.45
C ASP A 46 -12.76 3.12 20.96
N SER A 47 -13.06 2.08 20.18
CA SER A 47 -12.90 2.11 18.74
C SER A 47 -14.11 1.48 18.04
N ARG A 48 -14.31 1.86 16.77
CA ARG A 48 -15.34 1.25 15.92
C ARG A 48 -14.69 0.57 14.72
N LEU A 49 -15.33 -0.47 14.24
CA LEU A 49 -15.05 -1.06 12.93
C LEU A 49 -16.00 -0.43 11.91
N GLU A 50 -15.44 0.00 10.80
CA GLU A 50 -16.19 0.51 9.67
C GLU A 50 -16.00 -0.42 8.49
N GLU A 51 -17.00 -1.27 8.26
CA GLU A 51 -16.98 -2.28 7.21
C GLU A 51 -17.30 -1.70 5.85
N PHE A 52 -16.63 -2.22 4.81
CA PHE A 52 -16.92 -1.88 3.42
C PHE A 52 -16.66 -3.08 2.51
N GLU A 53 -17.42 -3.14 1.43
CA GLU A 53 -17.30 -4.20 0.43
C GLU A 53 -16.16 -3.91 -0.54
N ILE A 54 -15.38 -4.92 -0.85
CA ILE A 54 -14.32 -4.86 -1.86
C ILE A 54 -14.56 -5.87 -2.98
N ASP A 55 -14.28 -5.46 -4.21
CA ASP A 55 -14.23 -6.35 -5.36
C ASP A 55 -12.93 -7.13 -5.35
N THR A 56 -13.01 -8.43 -5.30
CA THR A 56 -11.89 -9.35 -5.36
C THR A 56 -12.09 -10.41 -6.45
N TRP A 57 -11.24 -11.41 -6.49
CA TRP A 57 -11.31 -12.49 -7.48
C TRP A 57 -10.72 -13.76 -6.89
N ARG A 58 -11.20 -14.88 -7.39
CA ARG A 58 -10.62 -16.18 -7.10
C ARG A 58 -10.08 -16.80 -8.38
N ILE A 59 -8.80 -17.12 -8.40
CA ILE A 59 -8.15 -17.82 -9.50
C ILE A 59 -8.45 -19.31 -9.36
N LEU A 60 -9.13 -19.88 -10.35
CA LEU A 60 -9.48 -21.30 -10.41
C LEU A 60 -8.40 -22.11 -11.13
N LYS A 61 -7.78 -21.53 -12.17
CA LYS A 61 -6.69 -22.14 -12.94
C LYS A 61 -5.80 -21.05 -13.53
N ALA A 62 -4.48 -21.24 -13.42
CA ALA A 62 -3.47 -20.45 -14.12
C ALA A 62 -2.41 -21.41 -14.66
N GLU A 63 -2.20 -21.45 -15.98
CA GLU A 63 -1.28 -22.36 -16.63
C GLU A 63 -0.64 -21.70 -17.84
N PHE A 64 0.64 -21.92 -18.03
CA PHE A 64 1.39 -21.45 -19.19
C PHE A 64 2.32 -22.55 -19.72
N THR A 65 2.14 -22.91 -20.98
CA THR A 65 2.92 -23.95 -21.65
C THR A 65 3.49 -23.39 -22.94
N VAL A 66 4.81 -23.43 -23.09
CA VAL A 66 5.46 -23.24 -24.39
C VAL A 66 5.19 -24.49 -25.23
N THR A 67 4.73 -24.31 -26.47
CA THR A 67 4.38 -25.41 -27.39
C THR A 67 5.36 -25.55 -28.56
N GLU A 68 6.12 -24.50 -28.88
CA GLU A 68 7.17 -24.48 -29.91
C GLU A 68 8.33 -23.57 -29.47
N PRO A 69 9.60 -23.96 -29.76
CA PRO A 69 10.10 -25.15 -30.44
C PRO A 69 10.25 -26.37 -29.52
N PHE A 70 9.85 -26.27 -28.28
CA PHE A 70 9.85 -27.33 -27.28
C PHE A 70 8.54 -27.29 -26.48
N GLU A 71 8.20 -28.38 -25.79
CA GLU A 71 7.04 -28.42 -24.91
C GLU A 71 7.47 -28.35 -23.45
N LYS A 72 7.04 -27.30 -22.73
CA LYS A 72 7.31 -27.14 -21.29
C LYS A 72 6.26 -26.25 -20.64
N THR A 73 5.75 -26.73 -19.50
CA THR A 73 4.86 -25.95 -18.62
C THR A 73 5.68 -25.26 -17.52
N TYR A 74 5.39 -23.99 -17.28
CA TYR A 74 6.04 -23.15 -16.29
C TYR A 74 5.10 -22.83 -15.13
N THR A 75 5.66 -22.63 -13.94
CA THR A 75 4.91 -22.15 -12.79
C THR A 75 4.53 -20.69 -12.99
N VAL A 76 3.24 -20.38 -12.88
CA VAL A 76 2.69 -19.06 -13.12
C VAL A 76 1.59 -18.74 -12.10
N ALA A 77 1.24 -17.46 -11.97
CA ALA A 77 0.06 -17.03 -11.23
C ALA A 77 -0.80 -16.07 -12.08
N GLY A 78 -2.10 -16.04 -11.80
CA GLY A 78 -3.06 -15.27 -12.62
C GLY A 78 -3.18 -13.82 -12.19
N TYR A 79 -3.28 -12.89 -13.15
CA TYR A 79 -3.78 -11.55 -12.87
C TYR A 79 -5.28 -11.59 -12.60
N GLY A 80 -5.70 -10.88 -11.55
CA GLY A 80 -7.13 -10.72 -11.25
C GLY A 80 -7.83 -9.71 -12.14
N ARG A 81 -9.14 -9.77 -12.20
CA ARG A 81 -10.04 -8.84 -12.92
C ARG A 81 -9.85 -8.75 -14.44
N CYS A 82 -9.06 -9.62 -15.05
CA CYS A 82 -8.86 -9.62 -16.50
C CYS A 82 -9.73 -10.65 -17.25
N GLY A 83 -10.74 -11.21 -16.57
CA GLY A 83 -11.61 -12.23 -17.15
C GLY A 83 -10.93 -13.59 -17.33
N SER A 84 -11.67 -14.55 -17.89
CA SER A 84 -11.19 -15.91 -18.14
C SER A 84 -10.92 -16.14 -19.61
N THR A 85 -9.94 -16.99 -19.91
CA THR A 85 -9.74 -17.57 -21.25
C THR A 85 -10.86 -18.61 -21.54
N PRO A 86 -10.99 -19.12 -22.77
CA PRO A 86 -11.63 -20.41 -23.00
C PRO A 86 -11.02 -21.51 -22.11
N ALA A 87 -11.75 -22.58 -21.85
CA ALA A 87 -11.33 -23.64 -20.91
C ALA A 87 -10.03 -24.34 -21.34
N ASP A 88 -9.78 -24.43 -22.64
CA ASP A 88 -8.59 -24.98 -23.29
C ASP A 88 -7.46 -23.94 -23.50
N GLY A 89 -7.70 -22.69 -23.08
CA GLY A 89 -6.76 -21.59 -23.13
C GLY A 89 -6.71 -20.85 -24.47
N ILE A 90 -5.76 -19.93 -24.58
CA ILE A 90 -5.39 -19.18 -25.78
C ILE A 90 -4.04 -19.70 -26.25
N GLU A 91 -3.97 -20.26 -27.46
CA GLU A 91 -2.72 -20.62 -28.11
C GLU A 91 -2.38 -19.61 -29.19
N ALA A 92 -1.20 -19.01 -29.11
CA ALA A 92 -0.76 -17.98 -30.03
C ALA A 92 0.76 -17.92 -30.16
N PRO A 93 1.30 -17.26 -31.19
CA PRO A 93 2.71 -16.92 -31.26
C PRO A 93 3.14 -16.15 -30.01
N PHE A 94 4.36 -16.41 -29.55
CA PHE A 94 4.94 -15.75 -28.38
C PHE A 94 5.84 -14.59 -28.79
N LEU A 95 5.86 -13.52 -28.02
CA LEU A 95 6.71 -12.34 -28.21
C LEU A 95 7.30 -11.88 -26.89
N TYR A 96 8.62 -11.77 -26.80
CA TYR A 96 9.26 -11.03 -25.73
C TYR A 96 9.39 -9.56 -26.13
N ALA A 97 8.73 -8.67 -25.42
CA ALA A 97 8.62 -7.23 -25.74
C ALA A 97 9.36 -6.33 -24.75
N GLU A 98 10.34 -6.89 -24.01
CA GLU A 98 11.18 -6.15 -23.07
C GLU A 98 10.37 -5.22 -22.14
N ASN A 99 10.64 -3.91 -22.18
CA ASN A 99 9.91 -2.93 -21.36
C ASN A 99 8.55 -2.50 -21.97
N GLY A 100 8.13 -3.10 -23.09
CA GLY A 100 6.85 -2.77 -23.72
C GLY A 100 6.79 -1.35 -24.27
N ASP A 101 7.90 -0.87 -24.88
CA ASP A 101 7.85 0.37 -25.65
C ASP A 101 7.10 0.16 -26.98
N ASP A 102 6.76 1.26 -27.65
CA ASP A 102 5.92 1.23 -28.85
C ASP A 102 6.58 0.47 -30.02
N ILE A 103 7.93 0.42 -30.08
CA ILE A 103 8.68 -0.32 -31.09
C ILE A 103 8.52 -1.82 -30.83
N ASN A 104 8.77 -2.27 -29.58
CA ASN A 104 8.68 -3.68 -29.20
C ASN A 104 7.24 -4.19 -29.30
N LEU A 105 6.25 -3.36 -28.98
CA LEU A 105 4.83 -3.70 -29.10
C LEU A 105 4.29 -3.63 -30.53
N SER A 106 5.01 -3.09 -31.49
CA SER A 106 4.56 -3.00 -32.89
C SER A 106 4.21 -4.36 -33.51
N GLN A 107 4.77 -5.45 -32.98
CA GLN A 107 4.53 -6.82 -33.43
C GLN A 107 3.62 -7.63 -32.48
N ALA A 108 2.98 -6.99 -31.48
CA ALA A 108 2.23 -7.67 -30.42
C ALA A 108 0.86 -8.23 -30.89
N LYS A 109 0.32 -7.74 -32.02
CA LYS A 109 -1.03 -8.10 -32.47
C LYS A 109 -1.21 -9.62 -32.61
N GLY A 110 -2.20 -10.15 -31.87
CA GLY A 110 -2.56 -11.56 -31.88
C GLY A 110 -1.53 -12.48 -31.22
N LYS A 111 -0.58 -11.93 -30.44
CA LYS A 111 0.46 -12.72 -29.75
C LYS A 111 0.26 -12.72 -28.25
N ILE A 112 0.83 -13.74 -27.58
CA ILE A 112 1.07 -13.73 -26.15
C ILE A 112 2.36 -12.94 -25.91
N VAL A 113 2.27 -11.84 -25.15
CA VAL A 113 3.36 -10.86 -24.99
C VAL A 113 3.95 -10.95 -23.59
N LEU A 114 5.27 -11.20 -23.48
CA LEU A 114 6.02 -11.11 -22.24
C LEU A 114 6.64 -9.72 -22.08
N VAL A 115 6.43 -9.09 -20.90
CA VAL A 115 7.05 -7.81 -20.53
C VAL A 115 7.83 -7.92 -19.22
N ASN A 116 8.90 -7.12 -19.07
CA ASN A 116 9.86 -7.21 -17.96
C ASN A 116 9.28 -6.87 -16.59
N ASN A 117 8.30 -6.00 -16.51
CA ASN A 117 7.82 -5.45 -15.23
C ASN A 117 6.35 -5.80 -14.99
N PRO A 118 5.89 -5.77 -13.74
CA PRO A 118 4.48 -5.88 -13.42
C PRO A 118 3.64 -4.89 -14.22
N VAL A 119 2.54 -5.39 -14.80
CA VAL A 119 1.67 -4.61 -15.69
C VAL A 119 0.84 -3.64 -14.85
N ASN A 120 1.16 -2.35 -14.95
CA ASN A 120 0.37 -1.25 -14.41
C ASN A 120 -0.71 -0.80 -15.41
N LYS A 121 -1.49 0.24 -15.05
CA LYS A 121 -2.59 0.77 -15.87
C LYS A 121 -2.15 1.19 -17.28
N ASP A 122 -1.01 1.87 -17.38
CA ASP A 122 -0.53 2.40 -18.66
C ASP A 122 -0.01 1.26 -19.56
N MET A 123 0.74 0.32 -19.00
CA MET A 123 1.21 -0.86 -19.72
C MET A 123 0.04 -1.73 -20.17
N TYR A 124 -0.97 -1.93 -19.31
CA TYR A 124 -2.15 -2.69 -19.69
C TYR A 124 -2.87 -2.08 -20.89
N LYS A 125 -3.07 -0.76 -20.88
CA LYS A 125 -3.62 -0.02 -22.02
C LYS A 125 -2.80 -0.21 -23.29
N LYS A 126 -1.46 -0.09 -23.20
CA LYS A 126 -0.57 -0.29 -24.34
C LYS A 126 -0.71 -1.71 -24.94
N LEU A 127 -0.75 -2.74 -24.11
CA LEU A 127 -0.94 -4.12 -24.54
C LEU A 127 -2.29 -4.33 -25.25
N VAL A 128 -3.37 -3.78 -24.69
CA VAL A 128 -4.71 -3.81 -25.31
C VAL A 128 -4.70 -3.09 -26.67
N HIS A 129 -4.18 -1.85 -26.74
CA HIS A 129 -4.10 -1.09 -28.00
C HIS A 129 -3.21 -1.76 -29.05
N ALA A 130 -2.13 -2.42 -28.64
CA ALA A 130 -1.28 -3.19 -29.53
C ALA A 130 -1.95 -4.48 -30.04
N GLY A 131 -3.13 -4.82 -29.54
CA GLY A 131 -3.90 -5.99 -29.94
C GLY A 131 -3.28 -7.32 -29.49
N ALA A 132 -2.58 -7.33 -28.35
CA ALA A 132 -2.07 -8.56 -27.75
C ALA A 132 -3.23 -9.54 -27.48
N ALA A 133 -3.01 -10.84 -27.71
CA ALA A 133 -3.99 -11.89 -27.40
C ALA A 133 -4.05 -12.16 -25.90
N ALA A 134 -2.91 -12.12 -25.22
CA ALA A 134 -2.74 -12.27 -23.79
C ALA A 134 -1.36 -11.72 -23.39
N PHE A 135 -1.08 -11.64 -22.09
CA PHE A 135 0.23 -11.18 -21.63
C PHE A 135 0.82 -12.02 -20.49
N LEU A 136 2.14 -11.99 -20.38
CA LEU A 136 2.91 -12.37 -19.20
C LEU A 136 3.69 -11.17 -18.68
N SER A 137 3.86 -11.08 -17.37
CA SER A 137 4.81 -10.15 -16.76
C SER A 137 5.80 -10.89 -15.87
N ILE A 138 7.00 -10.33 -15.75
CA ILE A 138 8.07 -10.90 -14.94
C ILE A 138 7.99 -10.38 -13.52
N THR A 139 8.21 -11.26 -12.53
CA THR A 139 8.37 -10.92 -11.12
C THR A 139 9.60 -11.63 -10.55
N GLY A 140 10.06 -11.15 -9.38
CA GLY A 140 11.26 -11.69 -8.74
C GLY A 140 12.56 -11.28 -9.40
N THR A 141 13.64 -11.91 -8.99
CA THR A 141 15.00 -11.60 -9.44
C THR A 141 15.73 -12.84 -9.93
N PRO A 142 16.83 -12.71 -10.69
CA PRO A 142 17.60 -13.86 -11.19
C PRO A 142 18.30 -14.64 -10.07
N ILE A 143 18.44 -14.06 -8.88
CA ILE A 143 19.11 -14.69 -7.73
C ILE A 143 18.16 -15.42 -6.78
N ASP A 144 16.84 -15.29 -6.98
CA ASP A 144 15.86 -15.93 -6.10
C ASP A 144 15.90 -17.45 -6.23
N GLU A 145 15.89 -18.14 -5.09
CA GLU A 145 15.92 -19.60 -5.01
C GLU A 145 14.90 -20.16 -4.03
N GLY A 146 14.45 -21.38 -4.28
CA GLY A 146 13.54 -22.08 -3.38
C GLY A 146 12.31 -21.25 -3.02
N PRO A 147 12.07 -20.99 -1.71
CA PRO A 147 10.88 -20.24 -1.26
C PRO A 147 10.88 -18.76 -1.62
N ASP A 148 11.98 -18.19 -2.12
CA ASP A 148 12.04 -16.80 -2.57
C ASP A 148 11.47 -16.61 -3.98
N ARG A 149 11.25 -17.71 -4.71
CA ARG A 149 10.63 -17.69 -6.04
C ARG A 149 9.11 -17.46 -5.95
N LEU A 150 8.73 -16.35 -5.36
CA LEU A 150 7.31 -15.96 -5.21
C LEU A 150 6.79 -15.29 -6.47
N LEU A 151 5.53 -15.60 -6.79
CA LEU A 151 4.80 -14.96 -7.87
C LEU A 151 3.88 -13.89 -7.29
N TYR A 152 4.23 -12.64 -7.51
CA TYR A 152 3.42 -11.51 -7.07
C TYR A 152 2.34 -11.19 -8.10
N THR A 153 1.08 -11.25 -7.71
CA THR A 153 -0.06 -10.96 -8.56
C THR A 153 -0.88 -9.79 -8.03
N ARG A 154 -1.48 -9.07 -8.94
CA ARG A 154 -2.43 -7.98 -8.68
C ARG A 154 -3.62 -8.06 -9.63
N GLY A 155 -4.65 -7.27 -9.38
CA GLY A 155 -5.72 -7.10 -10.37
C GLY A 155 -5.29 -6.13 -11.47
N VAL A 156 -5.73 -6.38 -12.70
CA VAL A 156 -5.62 -5.36 -13.75
C VAL A 156 -6.56 -4.18 -13.45
N PRO A 157 -6.26 -2.97 -13.92
CA PRO A 157 -7.14 -1.83 -13.80
C PRO A 157 -8.48 -2.09 -14.49
N LYS A 158 -9.57 -1.58 -13.91
CA LYS A 158 -10.90 -1.61 -14.56
C LYS A 158 -10.86 -0.75 -15.82
N MET A 159 -11.24 -1.32 -16.95
CA MET A 159 -11.26 -0.65 -18.26
C MET A 159 -12.60 -0.86 -18.95
N GLU A 160 -12.94 0.00 -19.89
CA GLU A 160 -14.15 -0.11 -20.73
C GLU A 160 -13.98 -1.11 -21.88
N GLU A 161 -12.73 -1.35 -22.31
CA GLU A 161 -12.40 -2.26 -23.42
C GLU A 161 -12.44 -3.72 -22.97
N THR A 162 -12.53 -4.63 -23.94
CA THR A 162 -12.48 -6.08 -23.67
C THR A 162 -11.16 -6.44 -23.01
N PRO A 163 -11.17 -7.03 -21.82
CA PRO A 163 -9.96 -7.35 -21.10
C PRO A 163 -9.16 -8.45 -21.82
N ILE A 164 -7.84 -8.32 -21.79
CA ILE A 164 -6.91 -9.40 -22.17
C ILE A 164 -6.39 -10.10 -20.92
N GLN A 165 -6.29 -11.43 -20.97
CA GLN A 165 -5.89 -12.26 -19.85
C GLN A 165 -4.37 -12.18 -19.64
N GLY A 166 -3.94 -12.22 -18.38
CA GLY A 166 -2.54 -12.12 -18.03
C GLY A 166 -2.09 -13.05 -16.92
N LEU A 167 -0.84 -13.45 -17.01
CA LEU A 167 -0.17 -14.26 -16.00
C LEU A 167 1.14 -13.59 -15.56
N VAL A 168 1.62 -13.98 -14.39
CA VAL A 168 2.94 -13.63 -13.86
C VAL A 168 3.82 -14.85 -13.92
N ILE A 169 5.06 -14.68 -14.37
CA ILE A 169 6.10 -15.71 -14.40
C ILE A 169 7.33 -15.22 -13.63
N HIS A 170 8.04 -16.14 -12.98
CA HIS A 170 9.26 -15.78 -12.27
C HIS A 170 10.41 -15.46 -13.25
N HIS A 171 11.27 -14.51 -12.84
CA HIS A 171 12.40 -14.03 -13.67
C HIS A 171 13.26 -15.16 -14.24
N ARG A 172 13.63 -16.17 -13.43
CA ARG A 172 14.45 -17.31 -13.88
C ARG A 172 13.75 -18.15 -14.95
N ASP A 173 12.45 -18.36 -14.83
CA ASP A 173 11.66 -19.10 -15.83
C ASP A 173 11.49 -18.27 -17.11
N ALA A 174 11.33 -16.96 -16.97
CA ALA A 174 11.28 -16.05 -18.11
C ALA A 174 12.61 -16.01 -18.87
N MET A 175 13.74 -15.96 -18.18
CA MET A 175 15.07 -16.07 -18.81
C MET A 175 15.18 -17.35 -19.62
N GLU A 176 14.87 -18.50 -18.99
CA GLU A 176 14.97 -19.80 -19.64
C GLU A 176 14.14 -19.88 -20.93
N LEU A 177 12.86 -19.46 -20.87
CA LEU A 177 12.00 -19.55 -22.04
C LEU A 177 12.43 -18.61 -23.19
N VAL A 178 13.00 -17.44 -22.88
CA VAL A 178 13.53 -16.50 -23.88
C VAL A 178 14.83 -17.05 -24.49
N GLU A 179 15.75 -17.53 -23.68
CA GLU A 179 17.01 -18.13 -24.12
C GLU A 179 16.80 -19.38 -24.97
N ALA A 180 15.79 -20.20 -24.62
CA ALA A 180 15.42 -21.39 -25.39
C ALA A 180 14.65 -21.07 -26.68
N GLY A 181 14.39 -19.81 -26.98
CA GLY A 181 13.76 -19.36 -28.21
C GLY A 181 12.28 -19.70 -28.33
N ALA A 182 11.54 -19.66 -27.22
CA ALA A 182 10.08 -19.86 -27.24
C ALA A 182 9.43 -18.98 -28.30
N CYS A 183 8.63 -19.56 -29.21
CA CYS A 183 7.99 -18.83 -30.31
C CYS A 183 6.48 -19.05 -30.38
N ARG A 184 5.94 -20.05 -29.68
CA ARG A 184 4.51 -20.31 -29.56
C ARG A 184 4.20 -20.83 -28.16
N ALA A 185 3.07 -20.43 -27.60
CA ALA A 185 2.67 -20.84 -26.27
C ALA A 185 1.16 -20.90 -26.13
N ARG A 186 0.71 -21.64 -25.09
CA ARG A 186 -0.66 -21.67 -24.62
C ARG A 186 -0.77 -21.06 -23.22
N LEU A 187 -1.71 -20.16 -23.04
CA LEU A 187 -2.03 -19.49 -21.78
C LEU A 187 -3.45 -19.83 -21.36
N THR A 188 -3.63 -20.35 -20.16
CA THR A 188 -4.97 -20.59 -19.59
C THR A 188 -5.10 -19.83 -18.29
N LEU A 189 -6.16 -19.05 -18.17
CA LEU A 189 -6.55 -18.37 -16.95
C LEU A 189 -8.06 -18.50 -16.76
N LEU A 190 -8.47 -19.18 -15.68
CA LEU A 190 -9.87 -19.25 -15.26
C LEU A 190 -9.98 -18.56 -13.90
N GLN A 191 -10.93 -17.64 -13.78
CA GLN A 191 -11.18 -16.90 -12.56
C GLN A 191 -12.66 -16.53 -12.43
N GLU A 192 -13.07 -16.30 -11.20
CA GLU A 192 -14.42 -15.82 -10.86
C GLU A 192 -14.31 -14.50 -10.10
N PRO A 193 -15.19 -13.52 -10.37
CA PRO A 193 -15.32 -12.35 -9.53
C PRO A 193 -15.85 -12.78 -8.15
N GLU A 194 -15.36 -12.16 -7.11
CA GLU A 194 -15.73 -12.43 -5.74
C GLU A 194 -15.92 -11.10 -4.99
N LYS A 195 -16.75 -11.13 -3.95
CA LYS A 195 -16.91 -10.01 -3.03
C LYS A 195 -16.36 -10.41 -1.68
N ALA A 196 -15.66 -9.49 -1.04
CA ALA A 196 -15.19 -9.66 0.31
C ALA A 196 -15.48 -8.40 1.14
N VAL A 197 -15.35 -8.50 2.44
CA VAL A 197 -15.53 -7.37 3.36
C VAL A 197 -14.18 -7.04 3.98
N SER A 198 -13.77 -5.79 3.86
CA SER A 198 -12.66 -5.22 4.59
C SER A 198 -13.16 -4.21 5.64
N ARG A 199 -12.28 -3.72 6.50
CA ARG A 199 -12.66 -2.88 7.65
C ARG A 199 -11.61 -1.83 7.91
N ASN A 200 -12.05 -0.61 8.29
CA ASN A 200 -11.22 0.37 8.95
C ASN A 200 -11.43 0.27 10.46
N VAL A 201 -10.36 0.35 11.25
CA VAL A 201 -10.44 0.50 12.71
C VAL A 201 -10.26 1.98 13.03
N ILE A 202 -11.22 2.58 13.73
CA ILE A 202 -11.22 4.03 14.00
C ILE A 202 -11.36 4.28 15.49
N ALA A 203 -10.44 5.08 16.03
CA ALA A 203 -10.45 5.54 17.41
C ALA A 203 -10.30 7.07 17.47
N ARG A 204 -10.92 7.72 18.44
CA ARG A 204 -10.89 9.17 18.56
C ARG A 204 -10.62 9.60 20.00
N ILE A 205 -9.73 10.56 20.18
CA ILE A 205 -9.47 11.27 21.41
C ILE A 205 -9.97 12.70 21.24
N GLN A 206 -11.07 13.03 21.90
CA GLN A 206 -11.71 14.32 21.84
C GLN A 206 -10.78 15.41 22.38
N GLY A 207 -10.60 16.49 21.62
CA GLY A 207 -9.81 17.66 22.03
C GLY A 207 -10.43 18.42 23.20
N THR A 208 -9.58 19.05 24.00
CA THR A 208 -10.00 19.74 25.24
C THR A 208 -10.55 21.14 25.00
N GLU A 209 -10.19 21.81 23.89
CA GLU A 209 -10.54 23.21 23.64
C GLU A 209 -11.13 23.47 22.26
N VAL A 210 -10.65 22.78 21.23
CA VAL A 210 -11.05 22.95 19.83
C VAL A 210 -11.44 21.59 19.23
N PRO A 211 -12.48 20.94 19.76
CA PRO A 211 -12.83 19.56 19.42
C PRO A 211 -13.27 19.36 17.96
N ASP A 212 -13.71 20.43 17.30
CA ASP A 212 -14.16 20.39 15.90
C ASP A 212 -12.98 20.52 14.89
N GLU A 213 -11.76 20.77 15.37
CA GLU A 213 -10.55 20.71 14.56
C GLU A 213 -9.84 19.37 14.77
N ILE A 214 -9.76 18.56 13.73
CA ILE A 214 -9.28 17.18 13.78
C ILE A 214 -7.90 17.04 13.12
N LEU A 215 -6.98 16.42 13.81
CA LEU A 215 -5.73 15.90 13.26
C LEU A 215 -5.84 14.39 13.15
N THR A 216 -5.51 13.84 12.00
CA THR A 216 -5.67 12.39 11.74
C THR A 216 -4.31 11.70 11.67
N LEU A 217 -4.13 10.62 12.42
CA LEU A 217 -2.96 9.75 12.35
C LEU A 217 -3.39 8.43 11.71
N THR A 218 -2.72 8.03 10.62
CA THR A 218 -3.17 6.89 9.81
C THR A 218 -2.04 5.92 9.48
N ALA A 219 -2.40 4.65 9.32
CA ALA A 219 -1.56 3.58 8.79
C ALA A 219 -2.47 2.47 8.24
N HIS A 220 -2.03 1.70 7.26
CA HIS A 220 -2.77 0.49 6.87
C HIS A 220 -2.28 -0.74 7.65
N TYR A 221 -3.17 -1.70 7.84
CA TYR A 221 -2.87 -2.92 8.61
C TYR A 221 -2.98 -4.21 7.78
N ASP A 222 -3.50 -4.14 6.57
CA ASP A 222 -3.47 -5.27 5.65
C ASP A 222 -2.04 -5.51 5.13
N SER A 223 -1.81 -6.62 4.50
CA SER A 223 -0.54 -7.00 3.89
C SER A 223 -0.75 -7.65 2.53
N VAL A 224 0.29 -7.70 1.73
CA VAL A 224 0.32 -8.52 0.52
C VAL A 224 0.31 -10.03 0.88
N PRO A 225 -0.13 -10.92 -0.03
CA PRO A 225 -0.13 -12.37 0.22
C PRO A 225 1.27 -13.01 0.26
N GLN A 226 2.35 -12.28 -0.04
CA GLN A 226 3.71 -12.80 -0.09
C GLN A 226 4.42 -12.81 1.26
N GLY A 227 3.94 -12.04 2.23
CA GLY A 227 4.57 -11.93 3.54
C GLY A 227 3.67 -11.30 4.60
N PRO A 228 4.11 -11.40 5.87
CA PRO A 228 3.32 -10.84 6.98
C PRO A 228 3.36 -9.32 7.07
N GLY A 229 4.14 -8.59 6.27
CA GLY A 229 4.12 -7.14 6.22
C GLY A 229 4.44 -6.49 7.57
N ALA A 230 5.59 -6.81 8.15
CA ALA A 230 6.01 -6.21 9.41
C ALA A 230 6.50 -4.77 9.22
N TYR A 231 7.32 -4.55 8.18
CA TYR A 231 7.79 -3.25 7.73
C TYR A 231 6.66 -2.51 6.97
N ASP A 232 5.91 -3.25 6.17
CA ASP A 232 4.82 -2.79 5.32
C ASP A 232 3.50 -3.51 5.68
N ASN A 233 2.68 -3.05 6.69
CA ASN A 233 2.90 -1.76 7.38
C ASN A 233 2.53 -1.90 8.88
N MET A 234 2.72 -3.09 9.50
CA MET A 234 2.38 -3.30 10.92
C MET A 234 3.23 -2.43 11.86
N ALA A 235 4.47 -2.07 11.45
CA ALA A 235 5.31 -1.14 12.20
C ALA A 235 4.64 0.23 12.37
N ALA A 236 4.04 0.76 11.31
CA ALA A 236 3.28 2.00 11.37
C ALA A 236 2.03 1.87 12.26
N CYS A 237 1.34 0.73 12.18
CA CYS A 237 0.20 0.45 13.05
C CYS A 237 0.58 0.50 14.54
N ALA A 238 1.73 -0.08 14.89
CA ALA A 238 2.26 -0.05 16.24
C ALA A 238 2.67 1.36 16.69
N ILE A 239 3.23 2.17 15.78
CA ILE A 239 3.60 3.56 16.03
C ILE A 239 2.36 4.40 16.39
N ILE A 240 1.32 4.37 15.56
CA ILE A 240 0.12 5.19 15.83
C ILE A 240 -0.68 4.64 17.03
N LEU A 241 -0.62 3.34 17.33
CA LEU A 241 -1.21 2.76 18.52
C LEU A 241 -0.50 3.24 19.80
N GLU A 242 0.82 3.30 19.79
CA GLU A 242 1.61 3.83 20.91
C GLU A 242 1.30 5.31 21.13
N LEU A 243 1.13 6.09 20.05
CA LEU A 243 0.73 7.49 20.14
C LEU A 243 -0.71 7.65 20.65
N CYS A 244 -1.61 6.76 20.26
CA CYS A 244 -2.97 6.76 20.79
C CYS A 244 -2.96 6.53 22.32
N ARG A 245 -2.13 5.61 22.80
CA ARG A 245 -1.92 5.37 24.24
C ARG A 245 -1.36 6.61 24.95
N TYR A 246 -0.35 7.25 24.37
CA TYR A 246 0.26 8.46 24.90
C TYR A 246 -0.76 9.61 25.00
N PHE A 247 -1.47 9.91 23.91
CA PHE A 247 -2.40 11.02 23.87
C PHE A 247 -3.69 10.78 24.68
N LYS A 248 -4.01 9.53 25.00
CA LYS A 248 -5.08 9.23 25.98
C LYS A 248 -4.78 9.83 27.35
N ALA A 249 -3.49 9.86 27.75
CA ALA A 249 -3.05 10.47 29.00
C ALA A 249 -2.74 11.98 28.83
N HIS A 250 -2.39 12.41 27.63
CA HIS A 250 -1.91 13.77 27.29
C HIS A 250 -2.78 14.38 26.19
N THR A 251 -4.08 14.50 26.43
CA THR A 251 -5.05 14.97 25.45
C THR A 251 -4.75 16.40 25.00
N PRO A 252 -4.53 16.65 23.69
CA PRO A 252 -4.25 18.00 23.19
C PRO A 252 -5.53 18.84 23.10
N ARG A 253 -5.38 20.09 22.67
CA ARG A 253 -6.50 21.03 22.46
C ARG A 253 -7.41 20.58 21.32
N ARG A 254 -6.82 20.02 20.22
CA ARG A 254 -7.54 19.49 19.05
C ARG A 254 -7.84 18.01 19.21
N THR A 255 -8.88 17.58 18.56
CA THR A 255 -9.21 16.16 18.45
C THR A 255 -8.14 15.42 17.65
N LEU A 256 -7.72 14.25 18.15
CA LEU A 256 -6.91 13.31 17.41
C LEU A 256 -7.77 12.12 16.99
N GLU A 257 -7.75 11.81 15.73
CA GLU A 257 -8.38 10.61 15.18
C GLU A 257 -7.30 9.66 14.65
N PHE A 258 -7.38 8.42 15.08
CA PHE A 258 -6.46 7.34 14.71
C PHE A 258 -7.20 6.36 13.83
N ILE A 259 -6.66 6.07 12.65
CA ILE A 259 -7.30 5.15 11.70
C ILE A 259 -6.29 4.13 11.21
N TRP A 260 -6.63 2.87 11.39
CA TRP A 260 -5.95 1.73 10.77
C TRP A 260 -6.79 1.31 9.56
N PHE A 261 -6.28 1.54 8.37
CA PHE A 261 -7.00 1.23 7.13
C PHE A 261 -6.81 -0.23 6.74
N GLY A 262 -7.89 -0.88 6.28
CA GLY A 262 -7.82 -2.13 5.56
C GLY A 262 -7.74 -1.90 4.06
N ALA A 263 -7.33 -2.94 3.32
CA ALA A 263 -7.31 -2.98 1.86
C ALA A 263 -6.55 -1.82 1.18
N GLU A 264 -5.47 -1.35 1.79
CA GLU A 264 -4.54 -0.40 1.17
C GLU A 264 -3.87 -1.02 -0.03
N GLU A 265 -3.34 -2.24 0.11
CA GLU A 265 -2.61 -3.03 -0.88
C GLU A 265 -3.45 -3.40 -2.13
N LYS A 266 -4.75 -3.25 -2.03
CA LYS A 266 -5.67 -3.41 -3.16
C LYS A 266 -6.03 -2.08 -3.85
N GLY A 267 -5.33 -1.00 -3.51
CA GLY A 267 -5.43 0.32 -4.12
C GLY A 267 -6.10 1.37 -3.26
N LEU A 268 -5.67 1.53 -2.01
CA LEU A 268 -6.11 2.53 -1.03
C LEU A 268 -7.62 2.43 -0.74
N LEU A 269 -8.20 1.21 -0.75
CA LEU A 269 -9.66 1.06 -0.71
C LEU A 269 -10.25 1.50 0.63
N GLY A 270 -9.54 1.24 1.74
CA GLY A 270 -9.98 1.65 3.08
C GLY A 270 -10.01 3.17 3.26
N SER A 271 -8.94 3.86 2.91
CA SER A 271 -8.89 5.32 3.02
C SER A 271 -9.82 6.01 2.01
N ARG A 272 -10.00 5.44 0.82
CA ARG A 272 -11.00 5.93 -0.15
C ARG A 272 -12.42 5.78 0.36
N ASN A 273 -12.77 4.63 0.95
CA ASN A 273 -14.06 4.43 1.57
C ASN A 273 -14.28 5.43 2.72
N TYR A 274 -13.29 5.59 3.60
CA TYR A 274 -13.36 6.52 4.71
C TYR A 274 -13.61 7.95 4.22
N THR A 275 -12.82 8.44 3.26
CA THR A 275 -12.94 9.82 2.76
C THR A 275 -14.24 10.06 1.99
N GLU A 276 -14.85 9.04 1.40
CA GLU A 276 -16.17 9.14 0.76
C GLU A 276 -17.29 9.17 1.79
N VAL A 277 -17.29 8.26 2.76
CA VAL A 277 -18.31 8.15 3.81
C VAL A 277 -18.30 9.40 4.70
N HIS A 278 -17.11 9.89 5.06
CA HIS A 278 -16.94 11.04 5.97
C HIS A 278 -16.70 12.37 5.26
N LYS A 279 -17.07 12.48 4.00
CA LYS A 279 -16.81 13.67 3.16
C LYS A 279 -17.17 15.01 3.80
N GLU A 280 -18.28 15.08 4.50
CA GLU A 280 -18.69 16.30 5.19
C GLU A 280 -17.85 16.58 6.43
N GLU A 281 -17.48 15.53 7.18
CA GLU A 281 -16.64 15.66 8.37
C GLU A 281 -15.18 16.01 8.01
N LEU A 282 -14.71 15.63 6.80
CA LEU A 282 -13.38 16.01 6.33
C LEU A 282 -13.17 17.53 6.35
N LYS A 283 -14.21 18.34 6.33
CA LYS A 283 -14.11 19.81 6.48
C LYS A 283 -13.52 20.23 7.82
N GLN A 284 -13.60 19.38 8.83
CA GLN A 284 -13.02 19.58 10.17
C GLN A 284 -11.58 19.07 10.28
N HIS A 285 -11.14 18.22 9.34
CA HIS A 285 -9.78 17.68 9.34
C HIS A 285 -8.78 18.76 8.89
N CYS A 286 -7.86 19.10 9.76
CA CYS A 286 -6.84 20.12 9.52
C CYS A 286 -5.60 19.56 8.81
N PHE A 287 -5.21 18.36 9.18
CA PHE A 287 -3.99 17.70 8.67
C PHE A 287 -4.06 16.18 8.85
N ASN A 288 -3.66 15.44 7.83
CA ASN A 288 -3.45 13.99 7.93
C ASN A 288 -1.96 13.66 8.08
N MET A 289 -1.66 12.82 9.03
CA MET A 289 -0.30 12.32 9.34
C MET A 289 -0.29 10.80 9.15
N ASN A 290 0.07 10.37 7.97
CA ASN A 290 0.17 8.96 7.60
C ASN A 290 1.58 8.42 7.89
N VAL A 291 1.67 7.15 8.24
CA VAL A 291 2.92 6.40 8.33
C VAL A 291 2.83 5.21 7.41
N ASP A 292 3.82 5.07 6.55
CA ASP A 292 3.90 3.96 5.62
C ASP A 292 5.36 3.59 5.40
N LEU A 293 5.70 2.35 5.71
CA LEU A 293 7.05 1.80 5.79
C LEU A 293 7.85 2.35 6.98
N ALA A 294 7.96 1.56 8.05
CA ALA A 294 8.69 1.96 9.25
C ALA A 294 9.34 0.77 9.97
N GLY A 295 10.15 1.06 10.98
CA GLY A 295 10.61 0.10 11.98
C GLY A 295 11.97 -0.53 11.71
N GLN A 296 12.53 -0.50 10.51
CA GLN A 296 13.86 -1.07 10.27
C GLN A 296 14.98 -0.19 10.85
N LEU A 297 16.05 -0.83 11.35
CA LEU A 297 17.13 -0.14 12.06
C LEU A 297 17.97 0.73 11.11
N VAL A 298 18.40 0.15 10.00
CA VAL A 298 19.23 0.82 9.01
C VAL A 298 18.34 1.47 7.95
N GLY A 299 18.48 2.79 7.78
CA GLY A 299 17.69 3.55 6.81
C GLY A 299 17.56 5.03 7.21
N GLY A 300 17.23 5.87 6.26
CA GLY A 300 16.88 7.27 6.44
C GLY A 300 15.38 7.48 6.66
N THR A 301 15.01 8.58 7.30
CA THR A 301 13.60 8.98 7.42
C THR A 301 13.31 10.06 6.39
N VAL A 302 12.25 9.86 5.62
CA VAL A 302 11.73 10.81 4.64
C VAL A 302 10.27 11.11 5.00
N ILE A 303 9.86 12.36 4.89
CA ILE A 303 8.45 12.75 5.00
C ILE A 303 8.03 13.41 3.69
N GLY A 304 7.10 12.76 2.97
CA GLY A 304 6.40 13.36 1.84
C GLY A 304 5.28 14.26 2.33
N VAL A 305 5.19 15.48 1.83
CA VAL A 305 4.14 16.44 2.20
C VAL A 305 3.36 16.84 0.96
N THR A 306 2.05 16.60 0.98
CA THR A 306 1.13 17.05 -0.06
C THR A 306 0.31 18.21 0.49
N GLY A 307 0.77 19.42 0.24
CA GLY A 307 0.18 20.65 0.78
C GLY A 307 1.09 21.85 0.54
N ASP A 308 0.89 22.91 1.35
CA ASP A 308 1.73 24.10 1.30
C ASP A 308 3.21 23.73 1.59
N PRO A 309 4.18 24.22 0.78
CA PRO A 309 5.61 23.93 0.99
C PRO A 309 6.14 24.35 2.37
N SER A 310 5.53 25.35 3.02
CA SER A 310 5.94 25.79 4.36
C SER A 310 5.78 24.69 5.42
N ILE A 311 4.89 23.72 5.21
CA ILE A 311 4.71 22.57 6.10
C ILE A 311 6.01 21.76 6.20
N CYS A 312 6.75 21.60 5.08
CA CYS A 312 8.06 20.93 5.09
C CYS A 312 9.02 21.59 6.09
N SER A 313 9.18 22.90 6.00
CA SER A 313 10.08 23.65 6.91
C SER A 313 9.67 23.57 8.37
N MET A 314 8.34 23.57 8.64
CA MET A 314 7.82 23.39 10.01
C MET A 314 8.15 22.01 10.56
N ILE A 315 7.95 20.96 9.77
CA ILE A 315 8.26 19.58 10.16
C ILE A 315 9.76 19.40 10.39
N GLU A 316 10.61 19.97 9.52
CA GLU A 316 12.06 19.95 9.69
C GLU A 316 12.50 20.65 10.98
N TYR A 317 11.92 21.80 11.27
CA TYR A 317 12.18 22.52 12.51
C TYR A 317 11.81 21.67 13.73
N MET A 318 10.60 21.11 13.76
CA MET A 318 10.14 20.23 14.84
C MET A 318 11.04 19.00 15.01
N ALA A 319 11.49 18.39 13.92
CA ALA A 319 12.41 17.27 13.97
C ALA A 319 13.77 17.66 14.58
N HIS A 320 14.30 18.84 14.23
CA HIS A 320 15.54 19.35 14.78
C HIS A 320 15.43 19.69 16.26
N GLU A 321 14.29 20.21 16.73
CA GLU A 321 14.06 20.48 18.17
C GLU A 321 14.27 19.24 19.05
N ILE A 322 13.98 18.05 18.53
CA ILE A 322 14.13 16.77 19.23
C ILE A 322 15.37 15.97 18.78
N GLY A 323 16.25 16.58 18.01
CA GLY A 323 17.49 15.95 17.56
C GLY A 323 17.31 14.81 16.54
N ILE A 324 16.23 14.82 15.75
CA ILE A 324 15.96 13.81 14.73
C ILE A 324 16.24 14.39 13.34
N GLY A 325 17.33 13.89 12.69
CA GLY A 325 17.61 14.20 11.29
C GLY A 325 16.66 13.42 10.36
N MET A 326 16.11 14.12 9.36
CA MET A 326 15.22 13.58 8.35
C MET A 326 15.21 14.49 7.11
N VAL A 327 14.52 14.07 6.06
CA VAL A 327 14.37 14.82 4.81
C VAL A 327 12.90 15.00 4.52
N THR A 328 12.47 16.21 4.13
CA THR A 328 11.12 16.43 3.59
C THR A 328 11.14 16.46 2.06
N ARG A 329 10.00 16.11 1.46
CA ARG A 329 9.72 16.26 0.03
C ARG A 329 8.33 16.82 -0.14
N ASN A 330 8.20 17.96 -0.81
CA ASN A 330 6.89 18.48 -1.16
C ASN A 330 6.42 17.80 -2.47
N ALA A 331 5.66 16.73 -2.34
CA ALA A 331 5.20 15.87 -3.42
C ALA A 331 3.99 15.04 -2.99
N ILE A 332 3.22 14.49 -3.93
CA ILE A 332 2.27 13.41 -3.65
C ILE A 332 3.06 12.15 -3.26
N TRP A 333 2.46 11.29 -2.44
CA TRP A 333 3.08 10.07 -1.93
C TRP A 333 2.13 8.89 -2.14
N GLY A 334 2.59 7.79 -2.72
CA GLY A 334 1.76 6.65 -3.12
C GLY A 334 1.22 5.84 -1.93
N SER A 335 0.46 6.46 -1.03
CA SER A 335 -0.10 5.87 0.17
C SER A 335 -1.42 6.55 0.57
N ASP A 336 -2.04 6.16 1.69
CA ASP A 336 -3.34 6.62 2.18
C ASP A 336 -3.46 8.15 2.35
N SER A 337 -2.35 8.86 2.59
CA SER A 337 -2.32 10.32 2.61
C SER A 337 -2.84 10.97 1.33
N ASN A 338 -2.65 10.30 0.17
CA ASN A 338 -3.15 10.81 -1.10
C ASN A 338 -4.68 10.94 -1.15
N THR A 339 -5.41 10.07 -0.45
CA THR A 339 -6.88 10.14 -0.43
C THR A 339 -7.36 11.36 0.34
N PHE A 340 -6.70 11.72 1.45
CA PHE A 340 -6.98 12.94 2.19
C PHE A 340 -6.63 14.19 1.37
N ALA A 341 -5.44 14.21 0.77
CA ALA A 341 -5.01 15.33 -0.07
C ALA A 341 -5.97 15.55 -1.25
N TRP A 342 -6.41 14.48 -1.90
CA TRP A 342 -7.38 14.55 -3.01
C TRP A 342 -8.73 15.11 -2.59
N ASN A 343 -9.10 14.97 -1.30
CA ASN A 343 -10.30 15.55 -0.71
C ASN A 343 -10.04 16.90 0.01
N GLY A 344 -8.90 17.55 -0.27
CA GLY A 344 -8.60 18.91 0.18
C GLY A 344 -8.06 19.01 1.61
N VAL A 345 -7.60 17.91 2.21
CA VAL A 345 -6.93 17.91 3.51
C VAL A 345 -5.43 17.80 3.29
N PRO A 346 -4.60 18.79 3.68
CA PRO A 346 -3.15 18.68 3.62
C PRO A 346 -2.70 17.42 4.36
N ALA A 347 -1.71 16.74 3.79
CA ALA A 347 -1.33 15.44 4.30
C ALA A 347 0.19 15.22 4.25
N MET A 348 0.69 14.36 5.12
CA MET A 348 2.06 13.87 5.04
C MET A 348 2.09 12.35 5.12
N THR A 349 3.14 11.74 4.56
CA THR A 349 3.51 10.35 4.85
C THR A 349 4.93 10.30 5.40
N LEU A 350 5.06 9.77 6.62
CA LEU A 350 6.34 9.39 7.19
C LEU A 350 6.73 8.03 6.65
N ASN A 351 7.90 7.96 6.06
CA ASN A 351 8.50 6.75 5.51
C ASN A 351 9.93 6.60 6.04
N ARG A 352 10.36 5.37 6.25
CA ARG A 352 11.74 5.05 6.59
C ARG A 352 12.27 4.00 5.63
N ASP A 353 13.44 4.23 5.05
CA ASP A 353 14.08 3.26 4.16
C ASP A 353 14.23 1.89 4.85
N GLY A 354 14.06 0.85 4.06
CA GLY A 354 14.16 -0.53 4.51
C GLY A 354 14.25 -1.50 3.34
N PHE A 355 14.12 -2.77 3.62
CA PHE A 355 14.13 -3.84 2.62
C PHE A 355 13.04 -4.87 2.89
N GLY A 356 12.77 -5.71 1.93
CA GLY A 356 11.88 -6.87 2.09
C GLY A 356 10.40 -6.57 1.83
N MET A 357 10.03 -5.30 1.58
CA MET A 357 8.68 -4.94 1.19
C MET A 357 8.13 -5.87 0.09
N HIS A 358 6.90 -6.35 0.26
CA HIS A 358 6.24 -7.27 -0.67
C HIS A 358 6.97 -8.60 -0.89
N THR A 359 7.74 -9.05 0.09
CA THR A 359 8.41 -10.36 0.09
C THR A 359 8.14 -11.12 1.38
N ARG A 360 8.46 -12.42 1.40
CA ARG A 360 8.42 -13.24 2.62
C ARG A 360 9.43 -12.81 3.69
N HIS A 361 10.37 -11.92 3.35
CA HIS A 361 11.38 -11.38 4.26
C HIS A 361 10.90 -10.15 5.04
N ASP A 362 9.70 -9.68 4.78
CA ASP A 362 9.07 -8.61 5.56
C ASP A 362 8.48 -9.17 6.85
N ILE A 363 9.35 -9.49 7.79
CA ILE A 363 9.05 -10.17 9.05
C ILE A 363 9.49 -9.33 10.26
N VAL A 364 8.88 -9.62 11.39
CA VAL A 364 9.10 -8.87 12.65
C VAL A 364 10.54 -8.95 13.17
N ASP A 365 11.31 -9.97 12.81
CA ASP A 365 12.70 -10.16 13.23
C ASP A 365 13.64 -9.04 12.74
N TYR A 366 13.28 -8.34 11.68
CA TYR A 366 14.05 -7.22 11.12
C TYR A 366 13.58 -5.86 11.63
N ILE A 367 12.60 -5.83 12.53
CA ILE A 367 12.07 -4.59 13.11
C ILE A 367 12.82 -4.25 14.41
N SER A 368 13.24 -3.00 14.53
CA SER A 368 13.99 -2.47 15.65
C SER A 368 13.12 -1.65 16.61
N PRO A 369 13.08 -1.96 17.89
CA PRO A 369 12.37 -1.13 18.88
C PRO A 369 12.91 0.30 18.94
N TRP A 370 14.21 0.50 18.68
CA TRP A 370 14.80 1.84 18.59
C TRP A 370 14.21 2.64 17.42
N SER A 371 14.04 2.01 16.26
CA SER A 371 13.49 2.67 15.08
C SER A 371 12.00 2.99 15.24
N LEU A 372 11.24 2.08 15.83
CA LEU A 372 9.83 2.31 16.18
C LEU A 372 9.67 3.50 17.11
N GLU A 373 10.45 3.52 18.21
CA GLU A 373 10.42 4.60 19.19
C GLU A 373 10.81 5.95 18.56
N ARG A 374 11.86 5.96 17.73
CA ARG A 374 12.31 7.16 17.02
C ARG A 374 11.22 7.74 16.10
N SER A 375 10.55 6.88 15.32
CA SER A 375 9.46 7.30 14.43
C SER A 375 8.24 7.77 15.22
N ALA A 376 7.89 7.08 16.31
CA ALA A 376 6.81 7.49 17.21
C ALA A 376 7.10 8.84 17.90
N ARG A 377 8.34 9.09 18.33
CA ARG A 377 8.74 10.38 18.90
C ARG A 377 8.62 11.53 17.91
N LEU A 378 9.06 11.31 16.67
CA LEU A 378 8.97 12.31 15.61
C LEU A 378 7.51 12.64 15.28
N LEU A 379 6.72 11.61 14.96
CA LEU A 379 5.31 11.79 14.63
C LEU A 379 4.51 12.38 15.79
N GLY A 380 4.78 11.89 17.01
CA GLY A 380 4.13 12.38 18.22
C GLY A 380 4.45 13.83 18.53
N HIS A 381 5.70 14.27 18.32
CA HIS A 381 6.09 15.68 18.50
C HIS A 381 5.39 16.60 17.49
N ILE A 382 5.26 16.16 16.24
CA ILE A 382 4.52 16.89 15.20
C ILE A 382 3.03 16.97 15.59
N ALA A 383 2.43 15.84 15.99
CA ALA A 383 1.02 15.76 16.40
C ALA A 383 0.73 16.61 17.63
N GLU A 384 1.59 16.58 18.66
CA GLU A 384 1.47 17.40 19.85
C GLU A 384 1.59 18.89 19.53
N SER A 385 2.54 19.26 18.69
CA SER A 385 2.76 20.66 18.29
C SER A 385 1.55 21.21 17.55
N PHE A 386 1.08 20.55 16.49
CA PHE A 386 -0.12 20.98 15.77
C PHE A 386 -1.39 20.80 16.60
N GLY A 387 -1.42 19.82 17.51
CA GLY A 387 -2.53 19.58 18.42
C GLY A 387 -2.77 20.70 19.43
N ASN A 388 -1.69 21.43 19.82
CA ASN A 388 -1.74 22.43 20.89
C ASN A 388 -1.54 23.88 20.42
N ILE A 389 -1.04 24.11 19.21
CA ILE A 389 -0.86 25.48 18.68
C ILE A 389 -2.21 26.20 18.59
N PRO A 390 -2.29 27.52 18.96
CA PRO A 390 -3.56 28.26 18.94
C PRO A 390 -4.26 28.28 17.58
N VAL A 391 -3.49 28.43 16.51
CA VAL A 391 -3.98 28.47 15.11
C VAL A 391 -3.07 27.58 14.27
N ILE A 392 -3.66 26.73 13.45
CA ILE A 392 -2.87 25.93 12.46
C ILE A 392 -2.14 26.91 11.52
N PRO A 393 -0.80 26.81 11.41
CA PRO A 393 0.01 27.86 10.79
C PRO A 393 0.12 27.74 9.26
N PHE A 394 -0.75 26.97 8.62
CA PHE A 394 -0.82 26.80 7.18
C PHE A 394 -2.28 26.76 6.70
N LYS A 395 -2.48 27.01 5.43
CA LYS A 395 -3.81 26.93 4.82
C LYS A 395 -4.19 25.48 4.55
N ARG A 396 -5.46 25.16 4.73
CA ARG A 396 -6.06 23.90 4.31
C ARG A 396 -6.36 23.94 2.80
N GLU A 397 -5.32 24.02 2.01
CA GLU A 397 -5.37 24.08 0.56
C GLU A 397 -4.34 23.12 -0.05
N ILE A 398 -4.74 22.41 -1.10
CA ILE A 398 -3.84 21.59 -1.89
C ILE A 398 -3.45 22.37 -3.15
N PRO A 399 -2.15 22.58 -3.43
CA PRO A 399 -1.71 23.22 -4.65
C PRO A 399 -2.32 22.57 -5.91
N GLU A 400 -2.72 23.40 -6.88
CA GLU A 400 -3.37 22.91 -8.12
C GLU A 400 -2.50 21.90 -8.89
N THR A 401 -1.19 22.03 -8.82
CA THR A 401 -0.26 21.06 -9.40
C THR A 401 -0.44 19.68 -8.80
N PHE A 402 -0.55 19.57 -7.47
CA PHE A 402 -0.80 18.30 -6.79
C PHE A 402 -2.21 17.79 -7.05
N MET A 403 -3.22 18.66 -7.13
CA MET A 403 -4.58 18.20 -7.49
C MET A 403 -4.59 17.53 -8.88
N LYS A 404 -3.90 18.09 -9.86
CA LYS A 404 -3.75 17.48 -11.20
C LYS A 404 -3.00 16.15 -11.16
N GLU A 405 -1.99 16.01 -10.32
CA GLU A 405 -1.25 14.76 -10.13
C GLU A 405 -2.11 13.71 -9.44
N LEU A 406 -2.87 14.10 -8.41
CA LEU A 406 -3.82 13.24 -7.69
C LEU A 406 -4.97 12.79 -8.60
N ASP A 407 -5.53 13.68 -9.43
CA ASP A 407 -6.55 13.30 -10.43
C ASP A 407 -6.01 12.23 -11.39
N ARG A 408 -4.77 12.39 -11.87
CA ARG A 408 -4.12 11.38 -12.70
C ARG A 408 -3.86 10.08 -11.94
N TYR A 409 -3.39 10.17 -10.69
CA TYR A 409 -3.12 9.01 -9.82
C TYR A 409 -4.41 8.20 -9.60
N PHE A 410 -5.54 8.84 -9.29
CA PHE A 410 -6.83 8.19 -9.08
C PHE A 410 -7.61 7.92 -10.37
N GLY A 411 -7.13 8.37 -11.52
CA GLY A 411 -7.68 8.06 -12.83
C GLY A 411 -8.89 8.92 -13.25
N ARG A 412 -8.92 10.17 -12.82
CA ARG A 412 -9.84 11.22 -13.31
C ARG A 412 -9.23 12.03 -14.44
#